data_b16683804a9df3c4ea3e0db563a7aeb4
#
_entry.id   b16683804a9df3c4ea3e0db563a7aeb4
#
_cell.length_a   1.000
_cell.length_b   1.000
_cell.length_c   1.000
_cell.angle_alpha   90.00
_cell.angle_beta   90.00
_cell.angle_gamma   90.00
#
_symmetry.space_group_name_H-M   'P 1'
#
loop_
_entity.id
_entity.type
_entity.pdbx_description
1 polymer ?
#
loop_
_entity_poly.entity_id
_entity_poly.type
_entity_poly.pdbx_seq_one_letter_code
_entity_poly.pdbx_strand_id
1 'polypeptide(L)'
;NKIYNAYDAGVQAIQLHTVVENRKGVRNRFQAIREEIKNSLCRAGNTQFGLSSNLLGTNMAIDLKWLQKNMKSSKTNIERKLFRQNIYIDYLPDVIVYCQSAPVCPYRKRIRKTTSYLLPSIFEGNWSFCNRIVQQLTPSPLTLCIFVSIWASLITIYNWTLSFGWWIALFGLLITYSLAIPDYLVEDKKKKKHSIWRRKHLNCELKKTPA
;
A
#
# COMPACT_ATOMS: atom_id res chain seq x y z
N ASN A 1 -12.44 -0.92 -20.83
CA ASN A 1 -13.30 -2.11 -20.85
C ASN A 1 -13.16 -3.04 -19.64
N LYS A 2 -11.96 -3.15 -18.96
CA LYS A 2 -11.80 -4.02 -17.78
C LYS A 2 -12.68 -3.61 -16.59
N ILE A 3 -12.82 -2.30 -16.34
CA ILE A 3 -13.70 -1.78 -15.27
C ILE A 3 -15.16 -2.14 -15.57
N TYR A 4 -15.56 -2.05 -16.85
CA TYR A 4 -16.91 -2.38 -17.30
C TYR A 4 -17.19 -3.87 -17.09
N ASN A 5 -16.25 -4.73 -17.47
CA ASN A 5 -16.39 -6.18 -17.29
C ASN A 5 -16.52 -6.58 -15.80
N ALA A 6 -15.76 -5.93 -14.92
CA ALA A 6 -15.89 -6.18 -13.48
C ALA A 6 -17.23 -5.70 -12.92
N TYR A 7 -17.77 -4.60 -13.46
CA TYR A 7 -19.08 -4.09 -13.10
C TYR A 7 -20.21 -5.04 -13.58
N ASP A 8 -20.11 -5.53 -14.82
CA ASP A 8 -21.05 -6.51 -15.38
C ASP A 8 -21.02 -7.84 -14.61
N ALA A 9 -19.87 -8.20 -14.03
CA ALA A 9 -19.73 -9.33 -13.11
C ALA A 9 -20.37 -9.11 -11.73
N GLY A 10 -21.00 -7.95 -11.48
CA GLY A 10 -21.71 -7.63 -10.25
C GLY A 10 -20.87 -6.96 -9.16
N VAL A 11 -19.64 -6.55 -9.46
CA VAL A 11 -18.80 -5.85 -8.49
C VAL A 11 -19.25 -4.40 -8.33
N GLN A 12 -19.68 -4.01 -7.13
CA GLN A 12 -20.22 -2.67 -6.84
C GLN A 12 -19.16 -1.62 -6.52
N ALA A 13 -17.97 -2.04 -6.10
CA ALA A 13 -16.87 -1.13 -5.77
C ALA A 13 -15.53 -1.70 -6.23
N ILE A 14 -14.75 -0.89 -6.91
CA ILE A 14 -13.47 -1.27 -7.51
C ILE A 14 -12.42 -0.24 -7.14
N GLN A 15 -11.26 -0.68 -6.68
CA GLN A 15 -10.07 0.14 -6.51
C GLN A 15 -9.08 -0.11 -7.64
N LEU A 16 -8.62 0.94 -8.29
CA LEU A 16 -7.62 0.87 -9.34
C LEU A 16 -6.20 0.93 -8.80
N HIS A 17 -5.25 0.37 -9.55
CA HIS A 17 -3.83 0.42 -9.19
C HIS A 17 -3.31 1.85 -9.31
N THR A 18 -2.85 2.42 -8.21
CA THR A 18 -2.36 3.79 -8.16
C THR A 18 -0.86 3.83 -8.06
N VAL A 19 -0.20 4.44 -9.05
CA VAL A 19 1.25 4.62 -9.12
C VAL A 19 1.60 6.09 -8.88
N VAL A 20 2.55 6.34 -7.98
CA VAL A 20 3.03 7.69 -7.70
C VAL A 20 4.09 8.10 -8.72
N GLU A 21 3.81 9.15 -9.51
CA GLU A 21 4.70 9.64 -10.55
C GLU A 21 5.82 10.53 -9.99
N ASN A 22 5.48 11.44 -9.07
CA ASN A 22 6.47 12.34 -8.48
C ASN A 22 7.33 11.62 -7.43
N ARG A 23 8.50 11.15 -7.88
CA ARG A 23 9.49 10.44 -7.05
C ARG A 23 10.72 11.31 -6.72
N LYS A 24 10.62 12.65 -6.92
CA LYS A 24 11.72 13.57 -6.60
C LYS A 24 11.86 13.69 -5.08
N GLY A 25 13.10 13.48 -4.58
CA GLY A 25 13.40 13.53 -3.14
C GLY A 25 13.18 12.20 -2.41
N VAL A 26 13.86 12.06 -1.26
CA VAL A 26 13.87 10.83 -0.45
C VAL A 26 12.46 10.52 0.08
N ARG A 27 11.77 11.53 0.60
CA ARG A 27 10.43 11.40 1.18
C ARG A 27 9.40 10.86 0.16
N ASN A 28 9.38 11.43 -1.06
CA ASN A 28 8.43 11.02 -2.10
C ASN A 28 8.72 9.59 -2.59
N ARG A 29 10.00 9.20 -2.64
CA ARG A 29 10.39 7.82 -2.95
C ARG A 29 9.89 6.83 -1.90
N PHE A 30 10.10 7.14 -0.63
CA PHE A 30 9.56 6.29 0.44
C PHE A 30 8.04 6.18 0.40
N GLN A 31 7.35 7.26 0.07
CA GLN A 31 5.90 7.22 -0.12
C GLN A 31 5.50 6.34 -1.30
N ALA A 32 6.19 6.43 -2.45
CA ALA A 32 5.94 5.59 -3.62
C ALA A 32 6.18 4.11 -3.30
N ILE A 33 7.32 3.76 -2.71
CA ILE A 33 7.63 2.38 -2.30
C ILE A 33 6.58 1.85 -1.32
N ARG A 34 6.22 2.64 -0.31
CA ARG A 34 5.21 2.26 0.67
C ARG A 34 3.85 2.02 0.03
N GLU A 35 3.47 2.80 -0.97
CA GLU A 35 2.21 2.63 -1.67
C GLU A 35 2.21 1.37 -2.53
N GLU A 36 3.35 1.04 -3.18
CA GLU A 36 3.49 -0.19 -3.94
C GLU A 36 3.48 -1.45 -3.06
N ILE A 37 4.13 -1.41 -1.91
CA ILE A 37 4.04 -2.50 -0.93
C ILE A 37 2.57 -2.71 -0.51
N LYS A 38 1.79 -1.65 -0.32
CA LYS A 38 0.37 -1.77 -0.01
C LYS A 38 -0.45 -2.27 -1.20
N ASN A 39 -0.13 -1.86 -2.42
CA ASN A 39 -0.78 -2.36 -3.63
C ASN A 39 -0.58 -3.88 -3.74
N SER A 40 0.64 -4.33 -3.58
CA SER A 40 1.00 -5.75 -3.72
C SER A 40 0.49 -6.60 -2.54
N LEU A 41 0.87 -6.28 -1.30
CA LEU A 41 0.57 -7.12 -0.14
C LEU A 41 -0.87 -6.93 0.38
N CYS A 42 -1.36 -5.68 0.46
CA CYS A 42 -2.64 -5.44 1.10
C CYS A 42 -3.81 -5.50 0.10
N ARG A 43 -3.67 -4.93 -1.11
CA ARG A 43 -4.78 -4.88 -2.07
C ARG A 43 -4.85 -6.15 -2.90
N ALA A 44 -3.80 -6.46 -3.65
CA ALA A 44 -3.75 -7.67 -4.46
C ALA A 44 -3.79 -8.93 -3.59
N GLY A 45 -3.05 -8.96 -2.48
CA GLY A 45 -3.10 -10.07 -1.55
C GLY A 45 -4.50 -10.33 -0.98
N ASN A 46 -5.22 -9.28 -0.55
CA ASN A 46 -6.58 -9.45 -0.03
C ASN A 46 -7.52 -10.07 -1.07
N THR A 47 -7.50 -9.56 -2.31
CA THR A 47 -8.39 -10.10 -3.36
C THR A 47 -8.06 -11.53 -3.73
N GLN A 48 -6.78 -11.92 -3.70
CA GLN A 48 -6.36 -13.31 -3.90
C GLN A 48 -6.88 -14.26 -2.80
N PHE A 49 -7.02 -13.76 -1.57
CA PHE A 49 -7.60 -14.52 -0.45
C PHE A 49 -9.14 -14.39 -0.36
N GLY A 50 -9.80 -13.79 -1.37
CA GLY A 50 -11.25 -13.58 -1.35
C GLY A 50 -11.72 -12.51 -0.35
N LEU A 51 -10.79 -11.70 0.20
CA LEU A 51 -11.10 -10.59 1.09
C LEU A 51 -11.24 -9.29 0.29
N SER A 52 -12.06 -8.37 0.78
CA SER A 52 -12.22 -7.05 0.17
C SER A 52 -10.94 -6.24 0.21
N SER A 53 -10.64 -5.57 -0.90
CA SER A 53 -9.55 -4.61 -0.99
C SER A 53 -9.83 -3.33 -0.22
N ASN A 54 -8.79 -2.52 -0.01
CA ASN A 54 -8.89 -1.24 0.69
C ASN A 54 -9.11 -0.10 -0.31
N LEU A 55 -10.06 0.80 -0.01
CA LEU A 55 -10.28 2.02 -0.79
C LEU A 55 -9.35 3.15 -0.37
N LEU A 56 -8.78 3.83 -1.36
CA LEU A 56 -7.94 5.02 -1.15
C LEU A 56 -8.74 6.32 -1.08
N GLY A 57 -9.99 6.30 -1.54
CA GLY A 57 -10.77 7.51 -1.74
C GLY A 57 -10.45 8.26 -3.05
N THR A 58 -9.46 7.80 -3.79
CA THR A 58 -9.08 8.26 -5.14
C THR A 58 -8.93 7.07 -6.07
N ASN A 59 -9.13 7.27 -7.37
CA ASN A 59 -8.96 6.23 -8.40
C ASN A 59 -9.79 4.98 -8.11
N MET A 60 -11.04 5.19 -7.79
CA MET A 60 -12.01 4.14 -7.50
C MET A 60 -13.23 4.27 -8.40
N ALA A 61 -13.84 3.16 -8.73
CA ALA A 61 -15.14 3.09 -9.38
C ALA A 61 -16.16 2.49 -8.40
N ILE A 62 -17.31 3.14 -8.28
CA ILE A 62 -18.37 2.73 -7.34
C ILE A 62 -19.71 2.86 -8.05
N ASP A 63 -20.64 1.92 -7.78
CA ASP A 63 -21.99 1.98 -8.32
C ASP A 63 -22.68 3.30 -7.92
N LEU A 64 -23.16 4.02 -8.93
CA LEU A 64 -23.81 5.31 -8.76
C LEU A 64 -25.09 5.20 -7.94
N LYS A 65 -25.88 4.15 -8.13
CA LYS A 65 -27.14 3.93 -7.39
C LYS A 65 -26.85 3.73 -5.89
N TRP A 66 -25.83 2.92 -5.60
CA TRP A 66 -25.38 2.74 -4.22
C TRP A 66 -24.87 4.05 -3.60
N LEU A 67 -24.09 4.81 -4.35
CA LEU A 67 -23.49 6.06 -3.91
C LEU A 67 -24.57 7.09 -3.57
N GLN A 68 -25.55 7.30 -4.44
CA GLN A 68 -26.68 8.22 -4.25
C GLN A 68 -27.51 7.87 -3.01
N LYS A 69 -27.77 6.58 -2.80
CA LYS A 69 -28.54 6.08 -1.64
C LYS A 69 -27.82 6.30 -0.32
N ASN A 70 -26.49 6.16 -0.31
CA ASN A 70 -25.68 6.10 0.91
C ASN A 70 -24.97 7.42 1.24
N MET A 71 -24.75 8.32 0.29
CA MET A 71 -23.99 9.55 0.46
C MET A 71 -24.92 10.76 0.68
N LYS A 72 -25.52 10.85 1.85
CA LYS A 72 -26.31 12.04 2.26
C LYS A 72 -25.45 13.20 2.76
N SER A 73 -24.13 13.00 3.00
CA SER A 73 -23.21 14.01 3.52
C SER A 73 -21.80 13.78 2.97
N SER A 74 -21.12 14.86 2.57
CA SER A 74 -19.74 14.83 2.06
C SER A 74 -18.70 14.31 3.07
N LYS A 75 -19.02 14.29 4.36
CA LYS A 75 -18.15 13.80 5.44
C LYS A 75 -18.26 12.29 5.68
N THR A 76 -19.07 11.59 4.91
CA THR A 76 -19.28 10.15 5.09
C THR A 76 -18.10 9.36 4.57
N ASN A 77 -17.56 8.48 5.38
CA ASN A 77 -16.50 7.57 4.94
C ASN A 77 -17.10 6.43 4.12
N ILE A 78 -16.95 6.51 2.80
CA ILE A 78 -17.47 5.53 1.82
C ILE A 78 -16.96 4.13 2.15
N GLU A 79 -15.65 3.97 2.35
CA GLU A 79 -15.01 2.69 2.64
C GLU A 79 -15.65 2.00 3.86
N ARG A 80 -15.84 2.73 4.95
CA ARG A 80 -16.48 2.16 6.15
C ARG A 80 -17.90 1.70 5.89
N LYS A 81 -18.68 2.44 5.10
CA LYS A 81 -20.06 2.03 4.79
C LYS A 81 -20.10 0.76 3.95
N LEU A 82 -19.22 0.65 2.94
CA LEU A 82 -19.09 -0.55 2.11
C LEU A 82 -18.75 -1.77 2.99
N PHE A 83 -17.75 -1.65 3.85
CA PHE A 83 -17.38 -2.75 4.75
C PHE A 83 -18.48 -3.12 5.74
N ARG A 84 -19.21 -2.15 6.31
CA ARG A 84 -20.34 -2.43 7.20
C ARG A 84 -21.53 -3.11 6.51
N GLN A 85 -21.71 -2.86 5.23
CA GLN A 85 -22.73 -3.51 4.42
C GLN A 85 -22.23 -4.82 3.79
N ASN A 86 -21.01 -5.26 4.15
CA ASN A 86 -20.35 -6.45 3.62
C ASN A 86 -20.25 -6.44 2.08
N ILE A 87 -20.11 -5.24 1.48
CA ILE A 87 -19.94 -5.09 0.03
C ILE A 87 -18.49 -5.37 -0.31
N TYR A 88 -18.29 -6.30 -1.26
CA TYR A 88 -16.98 -6.67 -1.75
C TYR A 88 -16.37 -5.53 -2.57
N ILE A 89 -15.12 -5.21 -2.26
CA ILE A 89 -14.32 -4.23 -2.98
C ILE A 89 -13.24 -4.97 -3.74
N ASP A 90 -13.33 -4.94 -5.06
CA ASP A 90 -12.34 -5.56 -5.93
C ASP A 90 -11.12 -4.66 -6.17
N TYR A 91 -10.00 -5.25 -6.58
CA TYR A 91 -8.79 -4.54 -6.95
C TYR A 91 -8.33 -4.95 -8.34
N LEU A 92 -8.22 -3.98 -9.25
CA LEU A 92 -7.73 -4.21 -10.61
C LEU A 92 -6.27 -3.78 -10.73
N PRO A 93 -5.31 -4.72 -10.63
CA PRO A 93 -3.88 -4.42 -10.73
C PRO A 93 -3.47 -3.95 -12.13
N ASP A 94 -4.18 -4.42 -13.15
CA ASP A 94 -3.87 -4.15 -14.56
C ASP A 94 -4.29 -2.75 -15.03
N VAL A 95 -5.15 -2.06 -14.28
CA VAL A 95 -5.60 -0.71 -14.62
C VAL A 95 -4.81 0.29 -13.81
N ILE A 96 -3.74 0.81 -14.41
CA ILE A 96 -2.80 1.71 -13.74
C ILE A 96 -3.26 3.16 -13.91
N VAL A 97 -3.33 3.88 -12.79
CA VAL A 97 -3.59 5.32 -12.75
C VAL A 97 -2.41 6.04 -12.11
N TYR A 98 -1.83 6.98 -12.83
CA TYR A 98 -0.71 7.77 -12.36
C TYR A 98 -1.18 8.97 -11.55
N CYS A 99 -0.63 9.15 -10.34
CA CYS A 99 -0.89 10.28 -9.47
C CYS A 99 0.39 11.05 -9.18
N GLN A 100 0.32 12.38 -9.17
CA GLN A 100 1.48 13.22 -8.87
C GLN A 100 1.99 13.06 -7.43
N SER A 101 1.08 12.83 -6.48
CA SER A 101 1.42 12.62 -5.07
C SER A 101 0.75 11.36 -4.53
N ALA A 102 1.40 10.72 -3.55
CA ALA A 102 0.79 9.59 -2.88
C ALA A 102 -0.54 10.03 -2.22
N PRO A 103 -1.61 9.24 -2.42
CA PRO A 103 -2.89 9.57 -1.84
C PRO A 103 -2.77 9.65 -0.31
N VAL A 104 -3.07 10.83 0.22
CA VAL A 104 -3.10 11.03 1.67
C VAL A 104 -4.36 10.38 2.19
N CYS A 105 -4.22 9.25 2.83
CA CYS A 105 -5.34 8.61 3.50
C CYS A 105 -5.72 9.45 4.73
N PRO A 106 -6.82 10.23 4.70
CA PRO A 106 -7.20 11.13 5.80
C PRO A 106 -7.61 10.36 7.07
N TYR A 107 -7.53 9.05 7.01
CA TYR A 107 -8.10 8.09 7.95
C TYR A 107 -7.30 7.87 9.23
N ARG A 108 -6.05 8.32 9.30
CA ARG A 108 -5.18 8.05 10.46
C ARG A 108 -5.69 8.63 11.79
N LYS A 109 -6.53 9.67 11.75
CA LYS A 109 -7.09 10.31 12.96
C LYS A 109 -8.28 9.55 13.59
N ARG A 110 -8.81 8.48 12.97
CA ARG A 110 -10.03 7.78 13.44
C ARG A 110 -9.84 6.33 13.88
N ILE A 111 -8.60 5.87 14.05
CA ILE A 111 -8.29 4.48 14.46
C ILE A 111 -9.06 4.08 15.73
N ARG A 112 -9.07 4.95 16.73
CA ARG A 112 -9.68 4.68 18.05
C ARG A 112 -11.19 4.36 18.01
N LYS A 113 -11.93 4.90 17.04
CA LYS A 113 -13.38 4.60 16.89
C LYS A 113 -13.63 3.32 16.05
N THR A 114 -12.65 2.85 15.32
CA THR A 114 -12.83 1.70 14.44
C THR A 114 -12.50 0.40 15.15
N THR A 115 -11.60 0.42 16.13
CA THR A 115 -11.24 -0.76 16.94
C THR A 115 -12.41 -1.30 17.77
N SER A 116 -13.33 -0.43 18.23
CA SER A 116 -14.52 -0.88 18.95
C SER A 116 -15.48 -1.74 18.12
N TYR A 117 -15.36 -1.71 16.80
CA TYR A 117 -16.15 -2.55 15.89
C TYR A 117 -15.51 -3.91 15.58
N LEU A 118 -14.31 -4.19 16.11
CA LEU A 118 -13.60 -5.44 15.81
C LEU A 118 -14.35 -6.65 16.37
N LEU A 119 -14.72 -6.61 17.65
CA LEU A 119 -15.48 -7.70 18.27
C LEU A 119 -16.84 -7.94 17.61
N PRO A 120 -17.70 -6.92 17.41
CA PRO A 120 -18.95 -7.12 16.69
C PRO A 120 -18.76 -7.71 15.30
N SER A 121 -17.75 -7.26 14.55
CA SER A 121 -17.50 -7.74 13.18
C SER A 121 -17.05 -9.20 13.14
N ILE A 122 -16.36 -9.70 14.17
CA ILE A 122 -15.99 -11.11 14.29
C ILE A 122 -17.26 -11.95 14.50
N PHE A 123 -18.16 -11.53 15.38
CA PHE A 123 -19.42 -12.23 15.64
C PHE A 123 -20.36 -12.22 14.43
N GLU A 124 -20.34 -11.15 13.65
CA GLU A 124 -21.11 -11.03 12.39
C GLU A 124 -20.48 -11.80 11.23
N GLY A 125 -19.31 -12.40 11.40
CA GLY A 125 -18.58 -13.13 10.34
C GLY A 125 -18.03 -12.23 9.22
N ASN A 126 -17.94 -10.91 9.45
CA ASN A 126 -17.44 -9.96 8.47
C ASN A 126 -15.90 -9.90 8.49
N TRP A 127 -15.28 -10.95 7.96
CA TRP A 127 -13.82 -11.10 7.94
C TRP A 127 -13.09 -9.99 7.17
N SER A 128 -13.72 -9.48 6.10
CA SER A 128 -13.16 -8.35 5.34
C SER A 128 -13.02 -7.10 6.19
N PHE A 129 -14.01 -6.81 7.02
CA PHE A 129 -13.95 -5.66 7.92
C PHE A 129 -12.95 -5.88 9.06
N CYS A 130 -12.89 -7.09 9.64
CA CYS A 130 -11.89 -7.46 10.63
C CYS A 130 -10.46 -7.28 10.09
N ASN A 131 -10.18 -7.84 8.92
CA ASN A 131 -8.90 -7.69 8.25
C ASN A 131 -8.55 -6.21 8.02
N ARG A 132 -9.53 -5.40 7.61
CA ARG A 132 -9.34 -3.96 7.44
C ARG A 132 -8.95 -3.26 8.73
N ILE A 133 -9.59 -3.61 9.85
CA ILE A 133 -9.26 -3.04 11.17
C ILE A 133 -7.84 -3.44 11.58
N VAL A 134 -7.48 -4.71 11.42
CA VAL A 134 -6.13 -5.21 11.72
C VAL A 134 -5.07 -4.50 10.88
N GLN A 135 -5.30 -4.34 9.57
CA GLN A 135 -4.38 -3.61 8.70
C GLN A 135 -4.22 -2.13 9.07
N GLN A 136 -5.25 -1.51 9.65
CA GLN A 136 -5.14 -0.14 10.18
C GLN A 136 -4.34 -0.05 11.46
N LEU A 137 -4.38 -1.08 12.29
CA LEU A 137 -3.60 -1.19 13.53
C LEU A 137 -2.14 -1.50 13.23
N THR A 138 -1.87 -2.25 12.17
CA THR A 138 -0.52 -2.61 11.77
C THR A 138 0.30 -1.36 11.43
N PRO A 139 1.46 -1.15 12.06
CA PRO A 139 2.33 -0.05 11.76
C PRO A 139 2.85 -0.11 10.32
N SER A 140 3.47 0.97 9.86
CA SER A 140 4.05 0.96 8.51
C SER A 140 5.12 -0.13 8.40
N PRO A 141 5.33 -0.73 7.19
CA PRO A 141 6.32 -1.80 7.01
C PRO A 141 7.70 -1.48 7.59
N LEU A 142 8.19 -0.26 7.38
CA LEU A 142 9.45 0.21 7.95
C LEU A 142 9.44 0.27 9.48
N THR A 143 8.35 0.79 10.06
CA THR A 143 8.20 0.89 11.51
C THR A 143 8.16 -0.51 12.14
N LEU A 144 7.51 -1.47 11.47
CA LEU A 144 7.46 -2.85 11.92
C LEU A 144 8.86 -3.49 11.90
N CYS A 145 9.63 -3.33 10.83
CA CYS A 145 11.00 -3.84 10.75
C CYS A 145 11.90 -3.25 11.84
N ILE A 146 11.81 -1.93 12.09
CA ILE A 146 12.58 -1.27 13.14
C ILE A 146 12.18 -1.82 14.52
N PHE A 147 10.89 -1.98 14.78
CA PHE A 147 10.39 -2.51 16.05
C PHE A 147 10.88 -3.95 16.29
N VAL A 148 10.74 -4.83 15.28
CA VAL A 148 11.21 -6.22 15.37
C VAL A 148 12.74 -6.28 15.53
N SER A 149 13.49 -5.41 14.85
CA SER A 149 14.94 -5.32 14.96
C SER A 149 15.38 -4.94 16.38
N ILE A 150 14.78 -3.90 16.97
CA ILE A 150 15.05 -3.49 18.34
C ILE A 150 14.71 -4.62 19.32
N TRP A 151 13.54 -5.25 19.13
CA TRP A 151 13.08 -6.34 19.97
C TRP A 151 14.00 -7.56 19.90
N ALA A 152 14.41 -7.97 18.69
CA ALA A 152 15.36 -9.05 18.48
C ALA A 152 16.71 -8.75 19.17
N SER A 153 17.21 -7.51 19.08
CA SER A 153 18.45 -7.10 19.73
C SER A 153 18.37 -7.17 21.25
N LEU A 154 17.26 -6.73 21.85
CA LEU A 154 17.04 -6.84 23.29
C LEU A 154 17.01 -8.30 23.78
N ILE A 155 16.32 -9.18 23.06
CA ILE A 155 16.27 -10.60 23.38
C ILE A 155 17.64 -11.25 23.22
N THR A 156 18.46 -10.81 22.28
CA THR A 156 19.83 -11.34 22.08
C THR A 156 20.69 -11.14 23.32
N ILE A 157 20.53 -10.00 24.00
CA ILE A 157 21.27 -9.70 25.25
C ILE A 157 20.81 -10.63 26.39
N TYR A 158 19.52 -10.96 26.43
CA TYR A 158 18.94 -11.76 27.50
C TYR A 158 19.14 -13.27 27.28
N ASN A 159 18.86 -13.77 26.05
CA ASN A 159 18.95 -15.18 25.71
C ASN A 159 19.23 -15.37 24.21
N TRP A 160 20.43 -15.86 23.88
CA TRP A 160 20.89 -16.07 22.51
C TRP A 160 20.02 -17.04 21.73
N THR A 161 19.60 -18.16 22.32
CA THR A 161 18.80 -19.18 21.66
C THR A 161 17.40 -18.70 21.28
N LEU A 162 16.73 -17.94 22.14
CA LEU A 162 15.42 -17.34 21.84
C LEU A 162 15.49 -16.25 20.77
N SER A 163 16.60 -15.56 20.70
CA SER A 163 16.85 -14.49 19.73
C SER A 163 16.86 -15.00 18.28
N PHE A 164 17.33 -16.21 18.04
CA PHE A 164 17.48 -16.75 16.69
C PHE A 164 16.17 -16.78 15.91
N GLY A 165 15.06 -17.15 16.55
CA GLY A 165 13.72 -17.12 15.93
C GLY A 165 13.30 -15.72 15.50
N TRP A 166 13.61 -14.70 16.28
CA TRP A 166 13.29 -13.30 15.95
C TRP A 166 14.12 -12.76 14.79
N TRP A 167 15.38 -13.18 14.68
CA TRP A 167 16.22 -12.82 13.54
C TRP A 167 15.74 -13.49 12.24
N ILE A 168 15.31 -14.75 12.31
CA ILE A 168 14.67 -15.42 11.14
C ILE A 168 13.38 -14.69 10.74
N ALA A 169 12.53 -14.32 11.70
CA ALA A 169 11.31 -13.56 11.42
C ALA A 169 11.61 -12.20 10.77
N LEU A 170 12.63 -11.47 11.25
CA LEU A 170 13.08 -10.22 10.66
C LEU A 170 13.55 -10.43 9.21
N PHE A 171 14.35 -11.46 8.97
CA PHE A 171 14.84 -11.79 7.62
C PHE A 171 13.70 -12.15 6.67
N GLY A 172 12.72 -12.96 7.13
CA GLY A 172 11.52 -13.26 6.37
C GLY A 172 10.71 -12.02 6.01
N LEU A 173 10.54 -11.08 6.95
CA LEU A 173 9.90 -9.78 6.69
C LEU A 173 10.64 -8.97 5.63
N LEU A 174 11.96 -8.89 5.71
CA LEU A 174 12.77 -8.16 4.73
C LEU A 174 12.66 -8.76 3.34
N ILE A 175 12.69 -10.09 3.21
CA ILE A 175 12.48 -10.79 1.94
C ILE A 175 11.08 -10.47 1.38
N THR A 176 10.03 -10.61 2.20
CA THR A 176 8.65 -10.35 1.77
C THR A 176 8.48 -8.92 1.25
N TYR A 177 9.03 -7.94 1.96
CA TYR A 177 8.96 -6.55 1.50
C TYR A 177 9.82 -6.28 0.28
N SER A 178 10.97 -6.96 0.13
CA SER A 178 11.81 -6.85 -1.06
C SER A 178 11.10 -7.38 -2.31
N LEU A 179 10.42 -8.51 -2.20
CA LEU A 179 9.63 -9.11 -3.28
C LEU A 179 8.39 -8.28 -3.65
N ALA A 180 7.84 -7.54 -2.68
CA ALA A 180 6.68 -6.67 -2.92
C ALA A 180 7.02 -5.37 -3.66
N ILE A 181 8.30 -5.04 -3.81
CA ILE A 181 8.75 -3.84 -4.53
C ILE A 181 8.95 -4.19 -6.01
N PRO A 182 8.19 -3.60 -6.94
CA PRO A 182 8.33 -3.90 -8.35
C PRO A 182 9.63 -3.34 -8.93
N ASP A 183 10.17 -4.04 -9.94
CA ASP A 183 11.46 -3.76 -10.56
C ASP A 183 11.58 -2.35 -11.13
N TYR A 184 10.50 -1.77 -11.64
CA TYR A 184 10.52 -0.43 -12.22
C TYR A 184 10.92 0.67 -11.21
N LEU A 185 10.67 0.46 -9.90
CA LEU A 185 11.12 1.38 -8.84
C LEU A 185 12.63 1.26 -8.55
N VAL A 186 13.19 0.08 -8.80
CA VAL A 186 14.62 -0.21 -8.64
C VAL A 186 15.40 0.28 -9.85
N GLU A 187 14.88 0.08 -11.06
CA GLU A 187 15.53 0.47 -12.31
C GLU A 187 15.67 1.97 -12.50
N ASP A 188 14.75 2.78 -12.01
CA ASP A 188 14.86 4.24 -12.01
C ASP A 188 16.16 4.74 -11.36
N LYS A 189 16.70 4.00 -10.39
CA LYS A 189 18.00 4.28 -9.79
C LYS A 189 19.15 4.02 -10.77
N LYS A 190 19.09 2.92 -11.54
CA LYS A 190 20.13 2.54 -12.51
C LYS A 190 20.18 3.54 -13.68
N LYS A 191 19.02 3.88 -14.27
CA LYS A 191 18.92 4.86 -15.37
C LYS A 191 19.42 6.24 -14.95
N LYS A 192 19.09 6.70 -13.76
CA LYS A 192 19.53 8.01 -13.25
C LYS A 192 21.03 8.03 -12.96
N LYS A 193 21.59 6.96 -12.42
CA LYS A 193 23.05 6.83 -12.19
C LYS A 193 23.82 6.85 -13.52
N HIS A 194 23.30 6.15 -14.53
CA HIS A 194 23.90 6.10 -15.87
C HIS A 194 23.81 7.46 -16.60
N SER A 195 22.70 8.20 -16.46
CA SER A 195 22.54 9.53 -17.06
C SER A 195 23.42 10.59 -16.40
N ILE A 196 23.62 10.51 -15.08
CA ILE A 196 24.53 11.43 -14.35
C ILE A 196 26.00 11.12 -14.72
N TRP A 197 26.35 9.84 -14.84
CA TRP A 197 27.67 9.43 -15.24
C TRP A 197 27.98 9.88 -16.69
N ARG A 198 27.04 9.70 -17.62
CA ARG A 198 27.16 10.16 -19.01
C ARG A 198 27.31 11.67 -19.11
N ARG A 199 26.56 12.46 -18.33
CA ARG A 199 26.70 13.93 -18.26
C ARG A 199 28.06 14.36 -17.71
N LYS A 200 28.59 13.67 -16.70
CA LYS A 200 29.93 13.95 -16.18
C LYS A 200 31.01 13.69 -17.22
N HIS A 201 30.92 12.61 -17.99
CA HIS A 201 31.87 12.31 -19.07
C HIS A 201 31.81 13.33 -20.21
N LEU A 202 30.61 13.69 -20.68
CA LEU A 202 30.44 14.73 -21.71
C LEU A 202 31.03 16.09 -21.28
N ASN A 203 30.81 16.51 -20.03
CA ASN A 203 31.38 17.75 -19.50
C ASN A 203 32.91 17.68 -19.31
N CYS A 204 33.48 16.49 -19.14
CA CYS A 204 34.94 16.31 -19.11
C CYS A 204 35.55 16.39 -20.49
N GLU A 205 34.89 15.86 -21.52
CA GLU A 205 35.38 15.94 -22.92
C GLU A 205 35.28 17.35 -23.48
N LEU A 206 34.18 18.08 -23.20
CA LEU A 206 34.03 19.47 -23.59
C LEU A 206 35.06 20.43 -22.94
N LYS A 207 35.63 20.05 -21.80
CA LYS A 207 36.73 20.81 -21.17
C LYS A 207 38.13 20.48 -21.72
N LYS A 208 38.27 19.43 -22.52
CA LYS A 208 39.55 18.99 -23.08
C LYS A 208 39.80 19.42 -24.52
N THR A 209 38.83 20.06 -25.19
CA THR A 209 39.01 20.68 -26.50
C THR A 209 39.44 22.12 -26.28
N PRO A 210 40.74 22.45 -26.40
CA PRO A 210 41.20 23.86 -26.48
C PRO A 210 40.80 24.42 -27.85
N ALA A 211 40.31 25.70 -27.82
CA ALA A 211 40.04 26.45 -29.02
C ALA A 211 41.29 26.78 -29.79
#